data_158ad41b1b9b7a31efd00375c4178fe0
#
_entry.id   158ad41b1b9b7a31efd00375c4178fe0
#
_cell.length_a   1.000
_cell.length_b   1.000
_cell.length_c   1.000
_cell.angle_alpha   90.00
_cell.angle_beta   90.00
_cell.angle_gamma   90.00
#
_symmetry.space_group_name_H-M   'P 1'
#
loop_
_entity.id
_entity.type
_entity.pdbx_description
1 polymer ?
#
loop_
_entity_poly.entity_id
_entity_poly.type
_entity_poly.pdbx_seq_one_letter_code
_entity_poly.pdbx_strand_id
1 'polypeptide(L)'
;MKIKLDKANITMSISILLVCVILVSISFIQFKTVEQVNETDIENMRDEELREQISSWKSKWEEANEKLEDTNTKISEYQTKIESNEEASELLDEELKKSQLLLGTTDVTGEGVVVTLTDTEESSITADDLITLVNELRFAGAEAISINGVRVMPMTDIVDIDSYIIIKPSQRIVSPYVVKAIGNQTYLVSTLCLKNSGYVDKYNNSGKSVKLEKQRNIKIPKYTGNMDIKYMKEVTSKWY
;
A
#
# COMPACT_ATOMS: atom_id res chain seq x y z
N MET A 1 5.90 79.62 -9.66
CA MET A 1 6.80 79.00 -10.68
C MET A 1 5.91 78.37 -11.76
N LYS A 2 5.69 79.04 -12.90
CA LYS A 2 4.87 78.50 -13.98
C LYS A 2 5.77 77.62 -14.85
N ILE A 3 5.58 76.32 -14.78
CA ILE A 3 6.29 75.36 -15.66
C ILE A 3 5.69 75.53 -17.04
N LYS A 4 6.44 76.11 -17.99
CA LYS A 4 6.11 76.10 -19.42
C LYS A 4 6.29 74.64 -19.90
N LEU A 5 5.21 73.93 -20.05
CA LEU A 5 5.20 72.62 -20.69
C LEU A 5 5.34 72.82 -22.18
N ASP A 6 6.50 72.46 -22.71
CA ASP A 6 6.77 72.43 -24.17
C ASP A 6 5.90 71.37 -24.80
N LYS A 7 5.16 71.73 -25.86
CA LYS A 7 4.27 70.80 -26.59
C LYS A 7 4.98 69.50 -27.04
N ALA A 8 6.26 69.57 -27.33
CA ALA A 8 7.07 68.43 -27.69
C ALA A 8 7.27 67.45 -26.56
N ASN A 9 7.46 67.91 -25.33
CA ASN A 9 7.65 67.06 -24.16
C ASN A 9 6.31 66.38 -23.73
N ILE A 10 5.19 67.08 -23.97
CA ILE A 10 3.83 66.53 -23.68
C ILE A 10 3.52 65.37 -24.65
N THR A 11 3.79 65.54 -25.96
CA THR A 11 3.54 64.50 -26.96
C THR A 11 4.44 63.30 -26.75
N MET A 12 5.73 63.51 -26.36
CA MET A 12 6.64 62.45 -26.03
C MET A 12 6.22 61.68 -24.76
N SER A 13 5.74 62.34 -23.72
CA SER A 13 5.23 61.67 -22.50
C SER A 13 3.95 60.91 -22.77
N ILE A 14 3.05 61.38 -23.61
CA ILE A 14 1.82 60.72 -24.00
C ILE A 14 2.12 59.43 -24.81
N SER A 15 3.08 59.48 -25.75
CA SER A 15 3.49 58.32 -26.53
C SER A 15 4.14 57.23 -25.65
N ILE A 16 4.98 57.59 -24.70
CA ILE A 16 5.58 56.64 -23.76
C ILE A 16 4.51 56.00 -22.88
N LEU A 17 3.59 56.79 -22.37
CA LEU A 17 2.48 56.28 -21.55
C LEU A 17 1.61 55.28 -22.34
N LEU A 18 1.30 55.57 -23.60
CA LEU A 18 0.54 54.70 -24.47
C LEU A 18 1.24 53.36 -24.72
N VAL A 19 2.56 53.37 -24.95
CA VAL A 19 3.38 52.16 -25.10
C VAL A 19 3.38 51.35 -23.81
N CYS A 20 3.55 51.99 -22.64
CA CYS A 20 3.52 51.31 -21.37
C CYS A 20 2.18 50.64 -21.11
N VAL A 21 1.04 51.29 -21.43
CA VAL A 21 -0.29 50.70 -21.27
C VAL A 21 -0.48 49.47 -22.19
N ILE A 22 0.01 49.53 -23.42
CA ILE A 22 -0.05 48.40 -24.35
C ILE A 22 0.80 47.23 -23.82
N LEU A 23 2.01 47.46 -23.32
CA LEU A 23 2.89 46.43 -22.77
C LEU A 23 2.26 45.77 -21.53
N VAL A 24 1.69 46.56 -20.63
CA VAL A 24 1.00 46.03 -19.44
C VAL A 24 -0.22 45.21 -19.86
N SER A 25 -1.01 45.67 -20.84
CA SER A 25 -2.16 44.94 -21.36
C SER A 25 -1.78 43.60 -21.99
N ILE A 26 -0.71 43.56 -22.78
CA ILE A 26 -0.19 42.33 -23.40
C ILE A 26 0.31 41.38 -22.31
N SER A 27 1.06 41.89 -21.33
CA SER A 27 1.53 41.08 -20.18
C SER A 27 0.36 40.48 -19.40
N PHE A 28 -0.70 41.25 -19.15
CA PHE A 28 -1.88 40.77 -18.43
C PHE A 28 -2.64 39.69 -19.20
N ILE A 29 -2.75 39.82 -20.53
CA ILE A 29 -3.35 38.81 -21.39
C ILE A 29 -2.52 37.53 -21.39
N GLN A 30 -1.18 37.63 -21.47
CA GLN A 30 -0.27 36.48 -21.43
C GLN A 30 -0.37 35.72 -20.09
N PHE A 31 -0.40 36.42 -18.96
CA PHE A 31 -0.59 35.80 -17.65
C PHE A 31 -1.92 35.07 -17.56
N LYS A 32 -3.02 35.67 -18.00
CA LYS A 32 -4.35 35.07 -17.95
C LYS A 32 -4.49 33.85 -18.87
N THR A 33 -3.80 33.86 -20.02
CA THR A 33 -3.84 32.73 -20.97
C THR A 33 -2.99 31.56 -20.47
N VAL A 34 -1.85 31.81 -19.83
CA VAL A 34 -1.00 30.76 -19.26
C VAL A 34 -1.69 30.07 -18.07
N GLU A 35 -2.41 30.80 -17.24
CA GLU A 35 -3.10 30.23 -16.09
C GLU A 35 -4.28 29.33 -16.52
N GLN A 36 -5.07 29.73 -17.51
CA GLN A 36 -6.19 28.92 -18.03
C GLN A 36 -5.75 27.66 -18.79
N VAL A 37 -4.66 27.73 -19.55
CA VAL A 37 -4.15 26.57 -20.31
C VAL A 37 -3.54 25.51 -19.38
N ASN A 38 -2.87 25.94 -18.32
CA ASN A 38 -2.27 24.99 -17.37
C ASN A 38 -3.32 24.24 -16.52
N GLU A 39 -4.37 24.89 -16.06
CA GLU A 39 -5.40 24.21 -15.26
C GLU A 39 -6.22 23.22 -16.10
N THR A 40 -6.64 23.60 -17.29
CA THR A 40 -7.46 22.74 -18.17
C THR A 40 -6.67 21.54 -18.72
N ASP A 41 -5.39 21.74 -19.05
CA ASP A 41 -4.53 20.66 -19.52
C ASP A 41 -4.18 19.67 -18.41
N ILE A 42 -3.93 20.15 -17.19
CA ILE A 42 -3.66 19.30 -16.03
C ILE A 42 -4.90 18.49 -15.63
N GLU A 43 -6.08 19.11 -15.70
CA GLU A 43 -7.34 18.45 -15.37
C GLU A 43 -7.71 17.38 -16.40
N ASN A 44 -7.54 17.66 -17.69
CA ASN A 44 -7.74 16.69 -18.77
C ASN A 44 -6.72 15.54 -18.75
N MET A 45 -5.44 15.84 -18.47
CA MET A 45 -4.41 14.82 -18.32
C MET A 45 -4.70 13.90 -17.11
N ARG A 46 -5.22 14.46 -16.03
CA ARG A 46 -5.61 13.70 -14.84
C ARG A 46 -6.80 12.78 -15.11
N ASP A 47 -7.77 13.24 -15.88
CA ASP A 47 -8.93 12.44 -16.27
C ASP A 47 -8.57 11.30 -17.24
N GLU A 48 -7.69 11.55 -18.22
CA GLU A 48 -7.18 10.52 -19.11
C GLU A 48 -6.35 9.48 -18.35
N GLU A 49 -5.44 9.90 -17.49
CA GLU A 49 -4.64 9.01 -16.65
C GLU A 49 -5.51 8.16 -15.72
N LEU A 50 -6.56 8.76 -15.15
CA LEU A 50 -7.51 8.03 -14.31
C LEU A 50 -8.32 7.00 -15.10
N ARG A 51 -8.75 7.32 -16.32
CA ARG A 51 -9.45 6.39 -17.22
C ARG A 51 -8.55 5.25 -17.67
N GLU A 52 -7.28 5.52 -17.95
CA GLU A 52 -6.29 4.52 -18.32
C GLU A 52 -6.01 3.58 -17.13
N GLN A 53 -5.89 4.12 -15.91
CA GLN A 53 -5.77 3.33 -14.69
C GLN A 53 -6.99 2.46 -14.45
N ILE A 54 -8.21 2.98 -14.57
CA ILE A 54 -9.44 2.20 -14.43
C ILE A 54 -9.52 1.08 -15.48
N SER A 55 -9.18 1.37 -16.72
CA SER A 55 -9.13 0.36 -17.79
C SER A 55 -8.09 -0.73 -17.50
N SER A 56 -6.90 -0.35 -17.04
CA SER A 56 -5.84 -1.28 -16.63
C SER A 56 -6.28 -2.15 -15.44
N TRP A 57 -6.93 -1.55 -14.44
CA TRP A 57 -7.45 -2.29 -13.30
C TRP A 57 -8.58 -3.26 -13.69
N LYS A 58 -9.46 -2.86 -14.59
CA LYS A 58 -10.52 -3.73 -15.10
C LYS A 58 -9.94 -4.93 -15.85
N SER A 59 -8.97 -4.71 -16.72
CA SER A 59 -8.28 -5.79 -17.44
C SER A 59 -7.55 -6.76 -16.49
N LYS A 60 -6.88 -6.23 -15.47
CA LYS A 60 -6.23 -7.05 -14.43
C LYS A 60 -7.24 -7.85 -13.62
N TRP A 61 -8.41 -7.28 -13.34
CA TRP A 61 -9.47 -7.96 -12.62
C TRP A 61 -10.06 -9.11 -13.45
N GLU A 62 -10.33 -8.88 -14.74
CA GLU A 62 -10.84 -9.90 -15.67
C GLU A 62 -9.83 -11.05 -15.81
N GLU A 63 -8.54 -10.75 -16.01
CA GLU A 63 -7.46 -11.75 -16.08
C GLU A 63 -7.32 -12.54 -14.75
N ALA A 64 -7.46 -11.88 -13.62
CA ALA A 64 -7.41 -12.53 -12.31
C ALA A 64 -8.59 -13.47 -12.10
N ASN A 65 -9.77 -13.08 -12.57
CA ASN A 65 -10.99 -13.88 -12.44
C ASN A 65 -10.94 -15.14 -13.33
N GLU A 66 -10.44 -15.00 -14.57
CA GLU A 66 -10.22 -16.12 -15.50
C GLU A 66 -9.22 -17.13 -14.92
N LYS A 67 -8.11 -16.66 -14.33
CA LYS A 67 -7.13 -17.50 -13.67
C LYS A 67 -7.67 -18.21 -12.44
N LEU A 68 -8.52 -17.54 -11.68
CA LEU A 68 -9.16 -18.14 -10.52
C LEU A 68 -10.07 -19.29 -10.93
N GLU A 69 -10.80 -19.15 -12.04
CA GLU A 69 -11.65 -20.18 -12.60
C GLU A 69 -10.85 -21.37 -13.14
N ASP A 70 -9.76 -21.11 -13.90
CA ASP A 70 -8.82 -22.13 -14.37
C ASP A 70 -8.15 -22.89 -13.22
N THR A 71 -7.75 -22.18 -12.17
CA THR A 71 -7.14 -22.81 -10.99
C THR A 71 -8.14 -23.67 -10.23
N ASN A 72 -9.38 -23.23 -10.07
CA ASN A 72 -10.43 -24.01 -9.41
C ASN A 72 -10.76 -25.27 -10.23
N THR A 73 -10.78 -25.18 -11.55
CA THR A 73 -10.97 -26.33 -12.46
C THR A 73 -9.86 -27.35 -12.30
N LYS A 74 -8.60 -26.90 -12.28
CA LYS A 74 -7.44 -27.78 -12.05
C LYS A 74 -7.46 -28.44 -10.68
N ILE A 75 -7.83 -27.71 -9.64
CA ILE A 75 -8.00 -28.26 -8.28
C ILE A 75 -9.05 -29.39 -8.32
N SER A 76 -10.20 -29.16 -8.96
CA SER A 76 -11.25 -30.17 -9.10
C SER A 76 -10.79 -31.40 -9.86
N GLU A 77 -10.03 -31.22 -10.95
CA GLU A 77 -9.42 -32.32 -11.71
C GLU A 77 -8.41 -33.12 -10.89
N TYR A 78 -7.59 -32.45 -10.09
CA TYR A 78 -6.65 -33.13 -9.20
C TYR A 78 -7.34 -33.88 -8.09
N GLN A 79 -8.40 -33.32 -7.49
CA GLN A 79 -9.21 -34.00 -6.49
C GLN A 79 -9.82 -35.28 -7.06
N THR A 80 -10.36 -35.27 -8.27
CA THR A 80 -10.93 -36.44 -8.92
C THR A 80 -9.87 -37.52 -9.23
N LYS A 81 -8.65 -37.12 -9.57
CA LYS A 81 -7.52 -38.06 -9.81
C LYS A 81 -6.97 -38.66 -8.51
N ILE A 82 -7.07 -37.94 -7.41
CA ILE A 82 -6.60 -38.33 -6.06
C ILE A 82 -7.55 -39.38 -5.47
N GLU A 83 -8.86 -39.24 -5.65
CA GLU A 83 -9.86 -40.17 -5.13
C GLU A 83 -9.68 -41.62 -5.68
N SER A 84 -8.90 -41.80 -6.74
CA SER A 84 -8.64 -43.12 -7.33
C SER A 84 -7.41 -43.87 -6.77
N ASN A 85 -6.66 -43.29 -5.82
CA ASN A 85 -5.42 -43.89 -5.30
C ASN A 85 -5.24 -43.58 -3.79
N GLU A 86 -5.86 -44.36 -2.91
CA GLU A 86 -6.01 -44.09 -1.48
C GLU A 86 -4.71 -43.81 -0.67
N GLU A 87 -3.60 -44.50 -0.95
CA GLU A 87 -2.34 -44.32 -0.20
C GLU A 87 -1.48 -43.15 -0.66
N ALA A 88 -1.49 -42.79 -1.94
CA ALA A 88 -0.81 -41.59 -2.45
C ALA A 88 -1.58 -40.30 -2.13
N SER A 89 -2.86 -40.44 -1.85
CA SER A 89 -3.79 -39.35 -1.57
C SER A 89 -3.51 -38.66 -0.23
N GLU A 90 -3.28 -39.40 0.84
CA GLU A 90 -3.06 -38.82 2.18
C GLU A 90 -1.77 -37.97 2.26
N LEU A 91 -0.68 -38.47 1.66
CA LEU A 91 0.61 -37.77 1.66
C LEU A 91 0.53 -36.47 0.82
N LEU A 92 -0.15 -36.53 -0.33
CA LEU A 92 -0.35 -35.37 -1.20
C LEU A 92 -1.28 -34.34 -0.58
N ASP A 93 -2.31 -34.75 0.13
CA ASP A 93 -3.19 -33.88 0.90
C ASP A 93 -2.46 -33.16 2.03
N GLU A 94 -1.54 -33.82 2.72
CA GLU A 94 -0.71 -33.18 3.74
C GLU A 94 0.24 -32.14 3.14
N GLU A 95 0.88 -32.47 2.02
CA GLU A 95 1.76 -31.52 1.31
C GLU A 95 0.98 -30.32 0.76
N LEU A 96 -0.21 -30.54 0.23
CA LEU A 96 -1.10 -29.51 -0.27
C LEU A 96 -1.55 -28.58 0.86
N LYS A 97 -1.93 -29.13 2.03
CA LYS A 97 -2.25 -28.35 3.22
C LYS A 97 -1.07 -27.51 3.71
N LYS A 98 0.14 -28.08 3.76
CA LYS A 98 1.35 -27.34 4.10
C LYS A 98 1.63 -26.19 3.12
N SER A 99 1.51 -26.48 1.82
CA SER A 99 1.68 -25.46 0.78
C SER A 99 0.65 -24.34 0.88
N GLN A 100 -0.61 -24.66 1.16
CA GLN A 100 -1.67 -23.69 1.38
C GLN A 100 -1.43 -22.81 2.63
N LEU A 101 -0.91 -23.41 3.71
CA LEU A 101 -0.52 -22.66 4.91
C LEU A 101 0.62 -21.68 4.61
N LEU A 102 1.66 -22.12 3.90
CA LEU A 102 2.81 -21.30 3.51
C LEU A 102 2.40 -20.17 2.54
N LEU A 103 1.55 -20.49 1.57
CA LEU A 103 0.99 -19.52 0.63
C LEU A 103 -0.07 -18.60 1.27
N GLY A 104 -0.46 -18.87 2.53
CA GLY A 104 -1.45 -18.06 3.24
C GLY A 104 -2.85 -18.06 2.63
N THR A 105 -3.19 -19.08 1.85
CA THR A 105 -4.50 -19.21 1.17
C THR A 105 -5.60 -19.76 2.08
N THR A 106 -5.24 -20.15 3.32
CA THR A 106 -6.16 -20.65 4.35
C THR A 106 -6.18 -19.77 5.58
N ASP A 107 -7.31 -19.75 6.28
CA ASP A 107 -7.40 -19.12 7.59
C ASP A 107 -6.55 -19.90 8.59
N VAL A 108 -5.86 -19.18 9.46
CA VAL A 108 -4.98 -19.78 10.46
C VAL A 108 -5.34 -19.32 11.86
N THR A 109 -5.08 -20.19 12.83
CA THR A 109 -5.22 -19.87 14.24
C THR A 109 -4.02 -20.40 15.02
N GLY A 110 -3.63 -19.68 16.06
CA GLY A 110 -2.51 -20.06 16.91
C GLY A 110 -2.30 -19.10 18.06
N GLU A 111 -1.30 -19.37 18.88
CA GLU A 111 -0.85 -18.43 19.90
C GLU A 111 0.04 -17.34 19.31
N GLY A 112 0.14 -16.22 20.00
CA GLY A 112 0.98 -15.13 19.54
C GLY A 112 0.74 -13.83 20.29
N VAL A 113 0.86 -12.70 19.56
CA VAL A 113 0.70 -11.36 20.12
C VAL A 113 -0.25 -10.51 19.27
N VAL A 114 -0.91 -9.59 19.95
CA VAL A 114 -1.70 -8.52 19.33
C VAL A 114 -1.01 -7.21 19.69
N VAL A 115 -0.61 -6.44 18.69
CA VAL A 115 -0.02 -5.12 18.85
C VAL A 115 -1.02 -4.09 18.34
N THR A 116 -1.43 -3.18 19.20
CA THR A 116 -2.34 -2.09 18.86
C THR A 116 -1.57 -0.79 18.83
N LEU A 117 -1.55 -0.14 17.67
CA LEU A 117 -0.97 1.18 17.49
C LEU A 117 -2.10 2.21 17.37
N THR A 118 -1.98 3.32 18.07
CA THR A 118 -2.99 4.37 18.06
C THR A 118 -2.32 5.71 17.83
N ASP A 119 -2.90 6.50 16.93
CA ASP A 119 -2.50 7.88 16.72
C ASP A 119 -2.70 8.69 17.99
N THR A 120 -1.79 9.63 18.24
CA THR A 120 -1.86 10.58 19.33
C THR A 120 -1.98 12.00 18.78
N GLU A 121 -2.26 12.97 19.63
CA GLU A 121 -2.27 14.38 19.23
C GLU A 121 -0.88 14.86 18.77
N GLU A 122 0.19 14.24 19.27
CA GLU A 122 1.58 14.61 18.99
C GLU A 122 2.16 13.89 17.76
N SER A 123 1.69 12.67 17.45
CA SER A 123 2.27 11.84 16.40
C SER A 123 1.27 10.84 15.83
N SER A 124 1.21 10.76 14.50
CA SER A 124 0.44 9.75 13.76
C SER A 124 1.31 8.54 13.40
N ILE A 125 0.66 7.40 13.25
CA ILE A 125 1.26 6.16 12.76
C ILE A 125 1.35 6.24 11.23
N THR A 126 2.49 5.85 10.68
CA THR A 126 2.78 5.84 9.24
C THR A 126 2.87 4.41 8.70
N ALA A 127 2.84 4.27 7.37
CA ALA A 127 3.08 2.99 6.71
C ALA A 127 4.45 2.41 7.06
N ASP A 128 5.49 3.26 7.19
CA ASP A 128 6.84 2.85 7.58
C ASP A 128 6.88 2.25 8.99
N ASP A 129 6.10 2.79 9.93
CA ASP A 129 5.96 2.22 11.26
C ASP A 129 5.38 0.81 11.21
N LEU A 130 4.34 0.58 10.41
CA LEU A 130 3.72 -0.73 10.24
C LEU A 130 4.66 -1.72 9.53
N ILE A 131 5.39 -1.27 8.51
CA ILE A 131 6.39 -2.08 7.81
C ILE A 131 7.51 -2.49 8.76
N THR A 132 8.00 -1.55 9.58
CA THR A 132 9.00 -1.83 10.60
C THR A 132 8.49 -2.86 11.60
N LEU A 133 7.26 -2.73 12.11
CA LEU A 133 6.65 -3.70 13.00
C LEU A 133 6.54 -5.10 12.36
N VAL A 134 6.11 -5.17 11.09
CA VAL A 134 6.03 -6.44 10.36
C VAL A 134 7.39 -7.10 10.23
N ASN A 135 8.44 -6.32 9.95
CA ASN A 135 9.80 -6.84 9.87
C ASN A 135 10.32 -7.33 11.21
N GLU A 136 10.08 -6.60 12.31
CA GLU A 136 10.42 -7.01 13.67
C GLU A 136 9.68 -8.31 14.07
N LEU A 137 8.39 -8.43 13.73
CA LEU A 137 7.62 -9.64 13.98
C LEU A 137 8.15 -10.84 13.18
N ARG A 138 8.52 -10.64 11.92
CA ARG A 138 9.15 -11.68 11.08
C ARG A 138 10.50 -12.10 11.64
N PHE A 139 11.33 -11.15 12.06
CA PHE A 139 12.60 -11.41 12.70
C PHE A 139 12.44 -12.21 14.00
N ALA A 140 11.39 -11.93 14.78
CA ALA A 140 11.03 -12.66 15.98
C ALA A 140 10.38 -14.03 15.73
N GLY A 141 10.25 -14.47 14.46
CA GLY A 141 9.74 -15.78 14.09
C GLY A 141 8.21 -15.86 14.00
N ALA A 142 7.54 -14.77 13.64
CA ALA A 142 6.12 -14.81 13.35
C ALA A 142 5.84 -15.64 12.09
N GLU A 143 4.94 -16.63 12.21
CA GLU A 143 4.52 -17.52 11.12
C GLU A 143 3.41 -16.91 10.26
N ALA A 144 2.56 -16.08 10.87
CA ALA A 144 1.49 -15.38 10.20
C ALA A 144 1.26 -14.02 10.82
N ILE A 145 1.03 -13.00 9.98
CA ILE A 145 0.80 -11.63 10.41
C ILE A 145 -0.44 -11.09 9.67
N SER A 146 -1.25 -10.29 10.38
CA SER A 146 -2.32 -9.50 9.75
C SER A 146 -2.39 -8.11 10.36
N ILE A 147 -2.81 -7.13 9.56
CA ILE A 147 -3.06 -5.75 9.97
C ILE A 147 -4.51 -5.43 9.68
N ASN A 148 -5.28 -5.02 10.68
CA ASN A 148 -6.72 -4.74 10.60
C ASN A 148 -7.52 -5.83 9.83
N GLY A 149 -7.16 -7.11 10.06
CA GLY A 149 -7.79 -8.25 9.41
C GLY A 149 -7.27 -8.59 7.99
N VAL A 150 -6.30 -7.87 7.47
CA VAL A 150 -5.65 -8.18 6.19
C VAL A 150 -4.42 -9.02 6.44
N ARG A 151 -4.34 -10.21 5.85
CA ARG A 151 -3.14 -11.07 5.91
C ARG A 151 -1.96 -10.38 5.21
N VAL A 152 -0.84 -10.27 5.88
CA VAL A 152 0.39 -9.71 5.33
C VAL A 152 1.24 -10.80 4.69
N MET A 153 1.42 -10.72 3.38
CA MET A 153 2.26 -11.57 2.56
C MET A 153 3.49 -10.80 2.06
N PRO A 154 4.51 -11.46 1.49
CA PRO A 154 5.66 -10.76 0.91
C PRO A 154 5.32 -9.71 -0.16
N MET A 155 4.19 -9.90 -0.86
CA MET A 155 3.69 -9.00 -1.90
C MET A 155 2.60 -8.03 -1.40
N THR A 156 2.42 -7.89 -0.08
CA THR A 156 1.42 -6.97 0.46
C THR A 156 1.99 -5.57 0.50
N ASP A 157 1.39 -4.66 -0.24
CA ASP A 157 1.73 -3.25 -0.22
C ASP A 157 1.16 -2.58 1.03
N ILE A 158 1.98 -1.76 1.70
CA ILE A 158 1.59 -0.90 2.82
C ILE A 158 2.13 0.47 2.49
N VAL A 159 1.26 1.41 2.17
CA VAL A 159 1.66 2.74 1.69
C VAL A 159 0.83 3.85 2.34
N ASP A 160 1.47 4.98 2.58
CA ASP A 160 0.78 6.22 2.97
C ASP A 160 0.23 6.91 1.71
N ILE A 161 -1.04 7.25 1.74
CA ILE A 161 -1.67 8.09 0.71
C ILE A 161 -2.43 9.19 1.44
N ASP A 162 -1.95 10.43 1.31
CA ASP A 162 -2.43 11.60 2.02
C ASP A 162 -2.46 11.36 3.55
N SER A 163 -3.67 11.20 4.11
CA SER A 163 -3.91 11.01 5.55
C SER A 163 -4.34 9.59 5.93
N TYR A 164 -4.18 8.61 5.04
CA TYR A 164 -4.55 7.22 5.32
C TYR A 164 -3.43 6.26 4.97
N ILE A 165 -3.42 5.11 5.63
CA ILE A 165 -2.60 3.97 5.22
C ILE A 165 -3.46 3.05 4.37
N ILE A 166 -2.94 2.64 3.23
CA ILE A 166 -3.58 1.67 2.34
C ILE A 166 -2.80 0.36 2.41
N ILE A 167 -3.53 -0.72 2.69
CA ILE A 167 -3.03 -2.09 2.58
C ILE A 167 -3.80 -2.76 1.45
N LYS A 168 -3.15 -3.23 0.41
CA LYS A 168 -3.75 -3.66 -0.86
C LYS A 168 -4.34 -2.50 -1.69
N PRO A 169 -4.56 -2.71 -2.98
CA PRO A 169 -5.02 -1.66 -3.89
C PRO A 169 -6.33 -0.96 -3.51
N SER A 170 -7.06 -1.42 -2.49
CA SER A 170 -8.36 -0.84 -2.16
C SER A 170 -8.72 -0.76 -0.69
N GLN A 171 -7.92 -1.28 0.24
CA GLN A 171 -8.28 -1.28 1.66
C GLN A 171 -7.60 -0.17 2.43
N ARG A 172 -8.36 0.89 2.73
CA ARG A 172 -7.96 1.95 3.65
C ARG A 172 -8.06 1.44 5.08
N ILE A 173 -7.05 1.74 5.86
CA ILE A 173 -7.04 1.51 7.30
C ILE A 173 -6.79 2.82 8.04
N VAL A 174 -7.37 2.93 9.21
CA VAL A 174 -7.25 4.09 10.10
C VAL A 174 -6.97 3.61 11.52
N SER A 175 -6.49 4.54 12.35
CA SER A 175 -6.28 4.29 13.77
C SER A 175 -7.58 3.85 14.49
N PRO A 176 -7.52 2.86 15.40
CA PRO A 176 -6.34 2.12 15.81
C PRO A 176 -5.93 1.03 14.81
N TYR A 177 -4.62 0.84 14.64
CA TYR A 177 -4.06 -0.22 13.80
C TYR A 177 -3.81 -1.46 14.64
N VAL A 178 -4.55 -2.53 14.36
CA VAL A 178 -4.47 -3.79 15.10
C VAL A 178 -3.66 -4.80 14.31
N VAL A 179 -2.43 -5.04 14.76
CA VAL A 179 -1.51 -6.00 14.16
C VAL A 179 -1.56 -7.29 14.97
N LYS A 180 -1.93 -8.40 14.33
CA LYS A 180 -1.96 -9.72 14.94
C LYS A 180 -0.84 -10.56 14.36
N ALA A 181 -0.10 -11.25 15.22
CA ALA A 181 0.98 -12.16 14.81
C ALA A 181 0.85 -13.50 15.53
N ILE A 182 0.88 -14.58 14.78
CA ILE A 182 0.94 -15.96 15.29
C ILE A 182 2.41 -16.38 15.32
N GLY A 183 2.83 -16.99 16.42
CA GLY A 183 4.21 -17.46 16.65
C GLY A 183 4.49 -17.64 18.13
N ASN A 184 5.70 -18.03 18.47
CA ASN A 184 6.09 -18.21 19.87
C ASN A 184 6.00 -16.90 20.66
N GLN A 185 5.07 -16.84 21.61
CA GLN A 185 4.79 -15.63 22.40
C GLN A 185 6.02 -15.07 23.11
N THR A 186 6.89 -15.94 23.60
CA THR A 186 8.07 -15.52 24.35
C THR A 186 9.06 -14.80 23.45
N TYR A 187 9.34 -15.34 22.26
CA TYR A 187 10.25 -14.72 21.29
C TYR A 187 9.66 -13.42 20.74
N LEU A 188 8.37 -13.42 20.37
CA LEU A 188 7.69 -12.21 19.87
C LEU A 188 7.75 -11.07 20.89
N VAL A 189 7.42 -11.35 22.15
CA VAL A 189 7.45 -10.32 23.21
C VAL A 189 8.86 -9.88 23.53
N SER A 190 9.82 -10.82 23.66
CA SER A 190 11.19 -10.45 24.02
C SER A 190 11.84 -9.54 22.96
N THR A 191 11.56 -9.76 21.69
CA THR A 191 12.07 -8.92 20.61
C THR A 191 11.41 -7.54 20.63
N LEU A 192 10.08 -7.47 20.68
CA LEU A 192 9.36 -6.21 20.59
C LEU A 192 9.47 -5.33 21.85
N CYS A 193 9.63 -5.95 23.04
CA CYS A 193 9.72 -5.26 24.33
C CYS A 193 11.15 -5.19 24.87
N LEU A 194 12.18 -5.26 24.00
CA LEU A 194 13.56 -5.10 24.42
C LEU A 194 13.75 -3.71 25.05
N LYS A 195 14.23 -3.65 26.28
CA LYS A 195 14.37 -2.41 27.03
C LYS A 195 15.28 -1.42 26.27
N ASN A 196 14.80 -0.20 26.08
CA ASN A 196 15.44 0.94 25.40
C ASN A 196 15.66 0.78 23.87
N SER A 197 15.48 -0.39 23.27
CA SER A 197 15.73 -0.61 21.85
C SER A 197 14.61 -1.36 21.13
N GLY A 198 13.69 -1.99 21.86
CA GLY A 198 12.56 -2.69 21.29
C GLY A 198 11.53 -1.73 20.66
N TYR A 199 10.77 -2.27 19.74
CA TYR A 199 9.76 -1.51 18.99
C TYR A 199 8.80 -0.75 19.93
N VAL A 200 8.26 -1.42 20.97
CA VAL A 200 7.28 -0.83 21.88
C VAL A 200 7.83 0.38 22.62
N ASP A 201 9.02 0.24 23.22
CA ASP A 201 9.66 1.33 23.96
C ASP A 201 10.05 2.50 23.05
N LYS A 202 10.62 2.20 21.89
CA LYS A 202 11.06 3.20 20.91
C LYS A 202 9.90 4.07 20.46
N TYR A 203 8.77 3.46 20.11
CA TYR A 203 7.62 4.17 19.59
C TYR A 203 6.82 4.91 20.66
N ASN A 204 6.68 4.34 21.85
CA ASN A 204 6.07 5.05 22.98
C ASN A 204 6.90 6.28 23.40
N ASN A 205 8.23 6.19 23.37
CA ASN A 205 9.13 7.31 23.67
C ASN A 205 9.09 8.40 22.55
N SER A 206 8.64 8.07 21.36
CA SER A 206 8.47 9.03 20.25
C SER A 206 7.08 9.67 20.21
N GLY A 207 6.28 9.52 21.26
CA GLY A 207 4.95 10.12 21.38
C GLY A 207 3.83 9.31 20.67
N LYS A 208 4.11 8.11 20.18
CA LYS A 208 3.12 7.20 19.61
C LYS A 208 2.59 6.25 20.68
N SER A 209 1.35 5.77 20.54
CA SER A 209 0.79 4.83 21.51
C SER A 209 0.83 3.41 20.96
N VAL A 210 1.69 2.56 21.57
CA VAL A 210 1.85 1.14 21.20
C VAL A 210 1.57 0.26 22.40
N LYS A 211 0.60 -0.64 22.26
CA LYS A 211 0.23 -1.64 23.27
C LYS A 211 0.45 -3.03 22.70
N LEU A 212 1.04 -3.92 23.50
CA LEU A 212 1.28 -5.31 23.13
C LEU A 212 0.61 -6.23 24.15
N GLU A 213 -0.18 -7.19 23.65
CA GLU A 213 -0.90 -8.19 24.44
C GLU A 213 -0.60 -9.59 23.93
N LYS A 214 -0.39 -10.54 24.86
CA LYS A 214 -0.27 -11.97 24.53
C LYS A 214 -1.66 -12.57 24.36
N GLN A 215 -1.86 -13.39 23.34
CA GLN A 215 -3.13 -14.06 23.13
C GLN A 215 -2.90 -15.51 22.68
N ARG A 216 -3.61 -16.47 23.30
CA ARG A 216 -3.45 -17.91 23.00
C ARG A 216 -4.19 -18.38 21.76
N ASN A 217 -5.21 -17.65 21.32
CA ASN A 217 -6.04 -18.04 20.20
C ASN A 217 -6.27 -16.82 19.29
N ILE A 218 -5.30 -16.57 18.44
CA ILE A 218 -5.36 -15.52 17.42
C ILE A 218 -5.84 -16.15 16.14
N LYS A 219 -6.87 -15.52 15.54
CA LYS A 219 -7.34 -15.88 14.19
C LYS A 219 -6.82 -14.85 13.19
N ILE A 220 -6.20 -15.35 12.14
CA ILE A 220 -5.72 -14.55 11.01
C ILE A 220 -6.35 -15.11 9.74
N PRO A 221 -7.07 -14.29 8.96
CA PRO A 221 -7.74 -14.73 7.76
C PRO A 221 -6.76 -15.09 6.65
N LYS A 222 -7.26 -15.81 5.67
CA LYS A 222 -6.52 -16.10 4.43
C LYS A 222 -6.20 -14.83 3.66
N TYR A 223 -5.14 -14.89 2.89
CA TYR A 223 -4.81 -13.81 1.94
C TYR A 223 -5.84 -13.76 0.81
N THR A 224 -6.33 -12.57 0.52
CA THR A 224 -7.33 -12.33 -0.52
C THR A 224 -6.78 -11.46 -1.67
N GLY A 225 -5.46 -11.23 -1.73
CA GLY A 225 -4.81 -10.52 -2.82
C GLY A 225 -4.46 -11.45 -3.98
N ASN A 226 -3.97 -10.85 -5.07
CA ASN A 226 -3.47 -11.59 -6.22
C ASN A 226 -2.02 -12.06 -5.96
N MET A 227 -1.71 -13.31 -6.24
CA MET A 227 -0.38 -13.92 -6.17
C MET A 227 0.11 -14.39 -7.53
N ASP A 228 -0.32 -13.76 -8.62
CA ASP A 228 0.03 -14.16 -9.97
C ASP A 228 1.52 -14.08 -10.25
N ILE A 229 2.09 -15.21 -10.64
CA ILE A 229 3.46 -15.33 -11.09
C ILE A 229 3.45 -15.41 -12.63
N LYS A 230 3.76 -14.28 -13.29
CA LYS A 230 3.76 -14.22 -14.77
C LYS A 230 5.15 -14.43 -15.39
N TYR A 231 6.18 -14.00 -14.72
CA TYR A 231 7.54 -13.93 -15.28
C TYR A 231 8.53 -14.88 -14.63
N MET A 232 8.29 -15.32 -13.40
CA MET A 232 9.14 -16.31 -12.75
C MET A 232 8.88 -17.69 -13.35
N LYS A 233 9.96 -18.41 -13.66
CA LYS A 233 9.95 -19.81 -14.09
C LYS A 233 10.92 -20.59 -13.22
N GLU A 234 10.54 -21.81 -12.87
CA GLU A 234 11.43 -22.72 -12.17
C GLU A 234 12.65 -23.04 -13.04
N VAL A 235 13.83 -22.95 -12.47
CA VAL A 235 15.05 -23.44 -13.11
C VAL A 235 15.11 -24.94 -12.87
N THR A 236 14.64 -25.71 -13.82
CA THR A 236 14.82 -27.17 -13.81
C THR A 236 16.29 -27.49 -14.03
N SER A 237 17.08 -27.55 -12.95
CA SER A 237 18.42 -28.14 -13.00
C SER A 237 18.25 -29.65 -13.19
N LYS A 238 18.53 -30.14 -14.39
CA LYS A 238 18.83 -31.56 -14.55
C LYS A 238 20.16 -31.80 -13.84
N TRP A 239 20.09 -32.34 -12.61
CA TRP A 239 21.26 -32.91 -11.97
C TRP A 239 21.63 -34.16 -12.78
N TYR A 240 22.76 -34.11 -13.43
CA TYR A 240 23.44 -35.30 -14.00
C TYR A 240 24.27 -35.97 -12.91
#